data_83bc26cf3be1cf093bc5a4ee1d50480a
#
_entry.id   83bc26cf3be1cf093bc5a4ee1d50480a
#
_cell.length_a   1.000
_cell.length_b   1.000
_cell.length_c   1.000
_cell.angle_alpha   90.00
_cell.angle_beta   90.00
_cell.angle_gamma   90.00
#
_symmetry.space_group_name_H-M   'P 1'
#
loop_
_entity.id
_entity.type
_entity.pdbx_description
1 polymer ?
#
loop_
_entity_poly.entity_id
_entity_poly.type
_entity_poly.pdbx_seq_one_letter_code
_entity_poly.pdbx_strand_id
1 'polypeptide(L)'
;MQTEKGTIIKKSPGYGVGKQMGDAIYVHKSAEDIIPIDILENGKDYLPYNFHYEIIKYNKKNGNISFIDSPDWNIAPEPIVGDIILVKGDNTLKFIKQKSPPQIYHHKWLFVRDDYEGFDVEKSKERSKKWLSIPDIEYNKIGYKNYWDNNILPLLENDTTDIDYTDIDAAEIEKANKSSRSSGAVGPNAVTPRAVLHYIETVGEKDPTILDFGAGKDAKHTYALRDMGLNVTAHDFHSNLRDDHHDTTALEKKYDIVFASNVLNVQGSENMFRKTITDVLSTLKDSGVFIANFPASPRYHFQTAIEAKEILKDYFDINIIYGTDTSKTSSPVWVMSKLKSQSKDYWG
;
A
#
# COMPACT_ATOMS: atom_id res chain seq x y z
N MET A 1 31.43 7.24 -2.28
CA MET A 1 32.12 7.82 -1.12
C MET A 1 32.29 6.72 -0.10
N GLN A 2 33.45 6.51 0.44
CA GLN A 2 33.73 5.48 1.45
C GLN A 2 34.24 6.18 2.70
N THR A 3 33.85 5.67 3.85
CA THR A 3 34.37 6.05 5.16
C THR A 3 35.13 4.86 5.76
N GLU A 4 35.89 5.08 6.82
CA GLU A 4 36.56 3.98 7.55
C GLU A 4 35.56 2.95 8.11
N LYS A 5 34.29 3.30 8.21
CA LYS A 5 33.26 2.46 8.83
C LYS A 5 32.28 1.82 7.83
N GLY A 6 32.44 2.02 6.54
CA GLY A 6 31.59 1.41 5.52
C GLY A 6 31.39 2.24 4.26
N THR A 7 30.63 1.71 3.34
CA THR A 7 30.30 2.36 2.07
C THR A 7 29.04 3.19 2.22
N ILE A 8 29.05 4.40 1.70
CA ILE A 8 27.88 5.27 1.65
C ILE A 8 27.17 5.06 0.34
N ILE A 9 25.84 5.00 0.36
CA ILE A 9 25.01 4.90 -0.84
C ILE A 9 25.33 6.04 -1.79
N LYS A 10 25.75 5.73 -3.01
CA LYS A 10 26.30 6.74 -3.93
C LYS A 10 25.36 7.16 -5.04
N LYS A 11 24.55 6.30 -5.60
CA LYS A 11 23.83 6.61 -6.84
C LYS A 11 22.51 5.88 -6.98
N SER A 12 21.46 6.62 -7.36
CA SER A 12 20.39 6.12 -8.16
C SER A 12 20.29 6.90 -9.48
N PRO A 13 19.64 6.36 -10.54
CA PRO A 13 19.48 7.05 -11.81
C PRO A 13 18.86 8.43 -11.65
N GLY A 14 19.36 9.45 -12.32
CA GLY A 14 18.84 10.80 -12.35
C GLY A 14 19.18 11.67 -11.12
N TYR A 15 18.83 11.23 -9.92
CA TYR A 15 19.24 11.81 -8.64
C TYR A 15 20.14 10.81 -7.92
N GLY A 16 21.34 11.18 -7.60
CA GLY A 16 22.24 10.30 -6.84
C GLY A 16 21.79 10.20 -5.38
N VAL A 17 21.84 9.01 -4.80
CA VAL A 17 21.79 8.87 -3.33
C VAL A 17 22.99 9.62 -2.75
N GLY A 18 22.76 10.36 -1.65
CA GLY A 18 23.76 11.23 -1.09
C GLY A 18 24.12 12.40 -1.99
N LYS A 19 23.20 12.87 -2.83
CA LYS A 19 23.42 14.06 -3.66
C LYS A 19 23.47 15.30 -2.80
N GLN A 20 24.44 16.15 -3.07
CA GLN A 20 24.46 17.50 -2.54
C GLN A 20 23.31 18.32 -3.20
N MET A 21 22.45 18.91 -2.36
CA MET A 21 21.37 19.81 -2.78
C MET A 21 21.81 21.26 -2.61
N GLY A 22 22.34 21.85 -3.67
CA GLY A 22 22.99 23.14 -3.58
C GLY A 22 24.24 23.06 -2.68
N ASP A 23 24.30 23.89 -1.63
CA ASP A 23 25.39 23.86 -0.64
C ASP A 23 25.16 22.88 0.53
N ALA A 24 24.03 22.14 0.53
CA ALA A 24 23.65 21.25 1.62
C ALA A 24 23.80 19.76 1.26
N ILE A 25 24.19 18.97 2.25
CA ILE A 25 24.09 17.52 2.24
C ILE A 25 23.14 17.06 3.32
N TYR A 26 22.51 15.91 3.07
CA TYR A 26 21.61 15.23 4.02
C TYR A 26 22.23 13.89 4.37
N VAL A 27 22.33 13.63 5.66
CA VAL A 27 23.08 12.49 6.20
C VAL A 27 22.24 11.79 7.24
N HIS A 28 22.11 10.48 7.13
CA HIS A 28 21.59 9.69 8.25
C HIS A 28 22.65 9.62 9.37
N LYS A 29 22.24 9.54 10.62
CA LYS A 29 23.15 9.48 11.77
C LYS A 29 24.20 8.36 11.69
N SER A 30 23.89 7.26 10.96
CA SER A 30 24.88 6.18 10.74
C SER A 30 26.12 6.62 9.97
N ALA A 31 26.03 7.70 9.18
CA ALA A 31 27.10 8.22 8.34
C ALA A 31 27.50 9.66 8.74
N GLU A 32 27.25 10.06 9.98
CA GLU A 32 27.51 11.44 10.47
C GLU A 32 28.98 11.82 10.43
N ASP A 33 29.91 10.84 10.38
CA ASP A 33 31.35 11.02 10.25
C ASP A 33 31.81 11.66 8.91
N ILE A 34 30.91 11.86 7.95
CA ILE A 34 31.19 12.70 6.75
C ILE A 34 31.05 14.20 7.00
N ILE A 35 30.46 14.60 8.13
CA ILE A 35 30.37 16.00 8.58
C ILE A 35 31.66 16.33 9.36
N PRO A 36 32.26 17.52 9.15
CA PRO A 36 33.42 17.93 9.95
C PRO A 36 33.12 17.80 11.45
N ILE A 37 34.05 17.16 12.16
CA ILE A 37 33.85 16.78 13.56
C ILE A 37 33.58 17.98 14.48
N ASP A 38 34.29 19.08 14.25
CA ASP A 38 34.12 20.33 14.98
C ASP A 38 32.72 20.93 14.80
N ILE A 39 32.15 20.85 13.61
CA ILE A 39 30.79 21.32 13.31
C ILE A 39 29.75 20.39 13.95
N LEU A 40 29.98 19.09 13.82
CA LEU A 40 29.05 18.08 14.35
C LEU A 40 28.95 18.17 15.88
N GLU A 41 30.08 18.13 16.57
CA GLU A 41 30.11 18.17 18.03
C GLU A 41 29.57 19.50 18.58
N ASN A 42 30.02 20.64 18.00
CA ASN A 42 29.45 21.92 18.37
C ASN A 42 27.92 21.96 18.15
N GLY A 43 27.43 21.37 17.09
CA GLY A 43 25.97 21.28 16.86
C GLY A 43 25.26 20.41 17.89
N LYS A 44 25.84 19.30 18.28
CA LYS A 44 25.27 18.38 19.29
C LYS A 44 25.19 19.00 20.67
N ASP A 45 26.12 19.88 21.05
CA ASP A 45 26.11 20.58 22.34
C ASP A 45 24.85 21.44 22.56
N TYR A 46 24.15 21.82 21.49
CA TYR A 46 22.90 22.56 21.55
C TYR A 46 21.64 21.68 21.62
N LEU A 47 21.78 20.36 21.50
CA LEU A 47 20.61 19.48 21.54
C LEU A 47 20.10 19.30 22.97
N PRO A 48 18.78 19.40 23.20
CA PRO A 48 18.19 18.94 24.44
C PRO A 48 18.49 17.44 24.69
N TYR A 49 18.68 17.08 25.93
CA TYR A 49 19.04 15.71 26.35
C TYR A 49 18.12 14.60 25.78
N ASN A 50 16.86 14.93 25.57
CA ASN A 50 15.83 14.00 25.08
C ASN A 50 15.44 14.23 23.61
N PHE A 51 16.22 15.00 22.85
CA PHE A 51 15.94 15.18 21.43
C PHE A 51 16.55 14.03 20.62
N HIS A 52 15.69 13.31 19.95
CA HIS A 52 16.07 12.24 19.03
C HIS A 52 16.15 12.78 17.60
N TYR A 53 17.12 12.32 16.84
CA TYR A 53 17.24 12.64 15.43
C TYR A 53 17.72 11.41 14.65
N GLU A 54 17.30 11.31 13.41
CA GLU A 54 17.74 10.30 12.46
C GLU A 54 18.55 10.94 11.32
N ILE A 55 18.28 12.19 10.98
CA ILE A 55 18.81 12.86 9.81
C ILE A 55 19.50 14.15 10.23
N ILE A 56 20.66 14.40 9.61
CA ILE A 56 21.41 15.64 9.76
C ILE A 56 21.47 16.32 8.40
N LYS A 57 21.11 17.61 8.35
CA LYS A 57 21.35 18.47 7.20
C LYS A 57 22.51 19.39 7.52
N TYR A 58 23.57 19.32 6.73
CA TYR A 58 24.72 20.21 6.85
C TYR A 58 24.88 21.08 5.62
N ASN A 59 24.94 22.41 5.80
CA ASN A 59 25.19 23.36 4.75
C ASN A 59 26.66 23.80 4.78
N LYS A 60 27.42 23.39 3.76
CA LYS A 60 28.88 23.58 3.64
C LYS A 60 29.28 25.06 3.50
N LYS A 61 28.38 25.92 2.99
CA LYS A 61 28.69 27.34 2.71
C LYS A 61 28.65 28.20 3.97
N ASN A 62 27.70 27.95 4.85
CA ASN A 62 27.45 28.82 6.01
C ASN A 62 27.60 28.10 7.36
N GLY A 63 28.03 26.82 7.34
CA GLY A 63 28.23 26.04 8.56
C GLY A 63 26.94 25.65 9.31
N ASN A 64 25.76 25.93 8.75
CA ASN A 64 24.51 25.58 9.42
C ASN A 64 24.34 24.06 9.48
N ILE A 65 23.98 23.56 10.66
CA ILE A 65 23.65 22.14 10.88
C ILE A 65 22.22 22.03 11.43
N SER A 66 21.47 21.08 10.92
CA SER A 66 20.10 20.81 11.41
C SER A 66 19.98 19.35 11.78
N PHE A 67 19.50 19.10 12.99
CA PHE A 67 19.15 17.77 13.48
C PHE A 67 17.65 17.60 13.31
N ILE A 68 17.25 16.51 12.67
CA ILE A 68 15.90 16.30 12.17
C ILE A 68 15.38 15.00 12.75
N ASP A 69 14.31 15.09 13.52
CA ASP A 69 13.56 13.94 13.98
C ASP A 69 12.83 13.28 12.78
N SER A 70 12.84 11.96 12.73
CA SER A 70 12.16 11.16 11.74
C SER A 70 11.65 9.88 12.42
N PRO A 71 10.53 9.97 13.15
CA PRO A 71 10.11 8.93 14.08
C PRO A 71 9.73 7.60 13.41
N ASP A 72 9.42 7.63 12.14
CA ASP A 72 9.06 6.46 11.32
C ASP A 72 10.20 6.00 10.38
N TRP A 73 11.44 6.43 10.63
CA TRP A 73 12.61 6.11 9.81
C TRP A 73 12.76 4.61 9.48
N ASN A 74 12.57 3.75 10.47
CA ASN A 74 12.77 2.30 10.32
C ASN A 74 11.53 1.57 9.80
N ILE A 75 10.40 2.27 9.62
CA ILE A 75 9.11 1.66 9.32
C ILE A 75 8.62 2.10 7.93
N ALA A 76 8.78 3.37 7.60
CA ALA A 76 8.27 3.95 6.37
C ALA A 76 9.34 4.01 5.27
N PRO A 77 9.01 3.60 4.03
CA PRO A 77 9.90 3.77 2.88
C PRO A 77 10.23 5.25 2.58
N GLU A 78 9.29 6.15 2.85
CA GLU A 78 9.43 7.60 2.77
C GLU A 78 9.13 8.21 4.14
N PRO A 79 10.11 8.25 5.05
CA PRO A 79 9.89 8.69 6.42
C PRO A 79 9.55 10.18 6.49
N ILE A 80 8.69 10.52 7.44
CA ILE A 80 8.27 11.91 7.65
C ILE A 80 9.39 12.76 8.24
N VAL A 81 9.33 14.05 7.94
CA VAL A 81 10.16 15.08 8.57
C VAL A 81 9.43 15.58 9.80
N GLY A 82 9.93 15.21 10.97
CA GLY A 82 9.44 15.66 12.27
C GLY A 82 9.93 17.06 12.66
N ASP A 83 10.16 17.24 13.94
CA ASP A 83 10.73 18.47 14.50
C ASP A 83 12.21 18.64 14.10
N ILE A 84 12.66 19.87 13.98
CA ILE A 84 14.03 20.17 13.56
C ILE A 84 14.67 21.16 14.54
N ILE A 85 15.90 20.88 14.96
CA ILE A 85 16.76 21.82 15.61
C ILE A 85 17.82 22.28 14.62
N LEU A 86 17.80 23.56 14.30
CA LEU A 86 18.79 24.22 13.46
C LEU A 86 19.76 25.00 14.31
N VAL A 87 21.03 24.64 14.27
CA VAL A 87 22.16 25.40 14.81
C VAL A 87 22.83 26.10 13.62
N LYS A 88 22.83 27.42 13.64
CA LYS A 88 23.48 28.21 12.59
C LYS A 88 24.98 28.30 12.81
N GLY A 89 25.74 28.64 11.77
CA GLY A 89 27.19 28.83 11.86
C GLY A 89 27.62 29.95 12.81
N ASP A 90 26.70 30.86 13.20
CA ASP A 90 26.89 31.87 14.25
C ASP A 90 26.43 31.41 15.65
N ASN A 91 26.18 30.11 15.81
CA ASN A 91 25.65 29.47 17.01
C ASN A 91 24.23 29.89 17.42
N THR A 92 23.49 30.56 16.53
CA THR A 92 22.06 30.87 16.80
C THR A 92 21.24 29.60 16.65
N LEU A 93 20.41 29.34 17.67
CA LEU A 93 19.51 28.18 17.71
C LEU A 93 18.13 28.54 17.15
N LYS A 94 17.55 27.63 16.34
CA LYS A 94 16.16 27.73 15.87
C LYS A 94 15.44 26.40 15.97
N PHE A 95 14.34 26.39 16.67
CA PHE A 95 13.39 25.30 16.70
C PHE A 95 12.40 25.44 15.55
N ILE A 96 12.20 24.35 14.77
CA ILE A 96 11.26 24.30 13.66
C ILE A 96 10.35 23.10 13.90
N LYS A 97 9.09 23.39 14.16
CA LYS A 97 8.06 22.36 14.34
C LYS A 97 7.74 21.65 13.04
N GLN A 98 7.36 20.38 13.15
CA GLN A 98 6.83 19.60 12.03
C GLN A 98 5.76 20.39 11.28
N LYS A 99 5.84 20.37 9.98
CA LYS A 99 4.84 21.01 9.11
C LYS A 99 3.54 20.20 9.09
N SER A 100 2.44 20.89 8.83
CA SER A 100 1.15 20.28 8.56
C SER A 100 0.66 20.76 7.19
N PRO A 101 0.51 19.89 6.18
CA PRO A 101 0.88 18.45 6.18
C PRO A 101 2.40 18.26 6.26
N PRO A 102 2.86 17.09 6.75
CA PRO A 102 4.28 16.82 6.90
C PRO A 102 5.00 16.74 5.56
N GLN A 103 6.31 17.00 5.60
CA GLN A 103 7.23 16.66 4.51
C GLN A 103 7.76 15.23 4.71
N ILE A 104 8.26 14.62 3.64
CA ILE A 104 8.90 13.31 3.68
C ILE A 104 10.32 13.38 3.14
N TYR A 105 11.15 12.40 3.53
CA TYR A 105 12.44 12.15 2.93
C TYR A 105 12.38 10.96 1.99
N HIS A 106 13.15 11.08 0.90
CA HIS A 106 13.46 9.94 0.05
C HIS A 106 14.87 9.48 0.36
N HIS A 107 15.04 8.23 0.72
CA HIS A 107 16.32 7.64 1.12
C HIS A 107 17.45 7.90 0.11
N LYS A 108 17.12 7.98 -1.18
CA LYS A 108 18.10 8.25 -2.23
C LYS A 108 18.86 9.58 -2.10
N TRP A 109 18.34 10.54 -1.33
CA TRP A 109 19.02 11.82 -1.11
C TRP A 109 19.91 11.83 0.13
N LEU A 110 19.85 10.77 0.93
CA LEU A 110 20.59 10.68 2.15
C LEU A 110 21.92 9.96 1.94
N PHE A 111 22.95 10.41 2.63
CA PHE A 111 24.12 9.59 2.87
C PHE A 111 23.80 8.66 4.02
N VAL A 112 23.69 7.38 3.73
CA VAL A 112 23.44 6.31 4.70
C VAL A 112 24.52 5.26 4.51
N ARG A 113 24.94 4.61 5.58
CA ARG A 113 25.84 3.46 5.46
C ARG A 113 25.07 2.26 4.93
N ASP A 114 25.68 1.54 4.02
CA ASP A 114 25.14 0.30 3.47
C ASP A 114 25.23 -0.89 4.44
N ASP A 115 26.06 -0.79 5.48
CA ASP A 115 26.18 -1.74 6.59
C ASP A 115 25.26 -1.42 7.79
N TYR A 116 24.38 -0.43 7.65
CA TYR A 116 23.42 -0.07 8.68
C TYR A 116 22.22 -1.03 8.67
N GLU A 117 22.06 -1.85 9.69
CA GLU A 117 21.04 -2.91 9.77
C GLU A 117 19.57 -2.41 9.64
N GLY A 118 19.32 -1.15 9.98
CA GLY A 118 17.98 -0.53 9.83
C GLY A 118 17.65 -0.02 8.43
N PHE A 119 18.47 -0.33 7.40
CA PHE A 119 18.29 0.23 6.07
C PHE A 119 18.72 -0.72 4.95
N ASP A 120 17.77 -1.19 4.18
CA ASP A 120 18.00 -2.00 3.00
C ASP A 120 18.34 -1.12 1.79
N VAL A 121 19.62 -1.11 1.44
CA VAL A 121 20.16 -0.31 0.33
C VAL A 121 19.59 -0.73 -1.02
N GLU A 122 19.50 -2.02 -1.28
CA GLU A 122 19.06 -2.52 -2.59
C GLU A 122 17.57 -2.28 -2.79
N LYS A 123 16.75 -2.55 -1.78
CA LYS A 123 15.32 -2.24 -1.79
C LYS A 123 15.07 -0.75 -1.99
N SER A 124 15.84 0.12 -1.34
CA SER A 124 15.74 1.57 -1.53
C SER A 124 16.12 2.01 -2.95
N LYS A 125 17.15 1.39 -3.55
CA LYS A 125 17.54 1.64 -4.94
C LYS A 125 16.46 1.21 -5.93
N GLU A 126 15.88 0.04 -5.74
CA GLU A 126 14.81 -0.49 -6.60
C GLU A 126 13.57 0.40 -6.53
N ARG A 127 13.13 0.75 -5.32
CA ARG A 127 12.01 1.67 -5.13
C ARG A 127 12.28 3.04 -5.80
N SER A 128 13.51 3.54 -5.69
CA SER A 128 13.92 4.78 -6.33
C SER A 128 13.90 4.70 -7.86
N LYS A 129 14.29 3.59 -8.45
CA LYS A 129 14.17 3.35 -9.90
C LYS A 129 12.71 3.41 -10.35
N LYS A 130 11.81 2.74 -9.61
CA LYS A 130 10.39 2.70 -9.94
C LYS A 130 9.79 4.10 -10.00
N TRP A 131 9.84 4.86 -8.92
CA TRP A 131 9.19 6.17 -8.95
C TRP A 131 9.87 7.21 -9.85
N LEU A 132 11.19 7.07 -10.12
CA LEU A 132 11.88 7.90 -11.10
C LEU A 132 11.47 7.63 -12.55
N SER A 133 10.92 6.46 -12.83
CA SER A 133 10.41 6.10 -14.15
C SER A 133 8.98 6.56 -14.41
N ILE A 134 8.28 7.08 -13.40
CA ILE A 134 6.92 7.62 -13.57
C ILE A 134 7.00 8.90 -14.44
N PRO A 135 6.25 8.96 -15.55
CA PRO A 135 6.23 10.16 -16.39
C PRO A 135 5.61 11.35 -15.64
N ASP A 136 6.02 12.57 -16.01
CA ASP A 136 5.44 13.83 -15.56
C ASP A 136 5.50 14.12 -14.05
N ILE A 137 6.45 13.50 -13.34
CA ILE A 137 6.69 13.80 -11.92
C ILE A 137 7.11 15.26 -11.73
N GLU A 138 6.41 15.97 -10.86
CA GLU A 138 6.82 17.29 -10.39
C GLU A 138 7.88 17.16 -9.28
N TYR A 139 9.15 17.10 -9.67
CA TYR A 139 10.28 16.86 -8.74
C TYR A 139 10.40 17.85 -7.59
N ASN A 140 9.87 19.08 -7.73
CA ASN A 140 9.81 20.07 -6.67
C ASN A 140 8.74 19.77 -5.60
N LYS A 141 7.81 18.87 -5.89
CA LYS A 141 6.70 18.50 -5.00
C LYS A 141 6.87 17.15 -4.31
N ILE A 142 7.78 16.29 -4.78
CA ILE A 142 7.93 14.91 -4.25
C ILE A 142 8.34 14.82 -2.77
N GLY A 143 8.81 15.90 -2.17
CA GLY A 143 9.08 15.97 -0.73
C GLY A 143 7.85 16.38 0.10
N TYR A 144 6.70 16.64 -0.52
CA TYR A 144 5.46 16.93 0.19
C TYR A 144 4.63 15.68 0.29
N LYS A 145 4.30 15.25 1.51
CA LYS A 145 3.56 13.99 1.75
C LYS A 145 2.27 13.91 0.94
N ASN A 146 1.47 14.97 0.91
CA ASN A 146 0.23 14.98 0.15
C ASN A 146 0.42 14.75 -1.37
N TYR A 147 1.48 15.34 -1.95
CA TYR A 147 1.76 15.12 -3.36
C TYR A 147 2.20 13.67 -3.59
N TRP A 148 3.05 13.15 -2.72
CA TRP A 148 3.53 11.78 -2.78
C TRP A 148 2.39 10.78 -2.67
N ASP A 149 1.57 10.89 -1.62
CA ASP A 149 0.46 9.98 -1.35
C ASP A 149 -0.60 9.98 -2.46
N ASN A 150 -0.87 11.14 -3.08
CA ASN A 150 -1.91 11.26 -4.09
C ASN A 150 -1.43 11.01 -5.53
N ASN A 151 -0.15 11.20 -5.85
CA ASN A 151 0.33 11.17 -7.23
C ASN A 151 1.43 10.14 -7.50
N ILE A 152 2.17 9.70 -6.50
CA ILE A 152 3.30 8.79 -6.68
C ILE A 152 3.02 7.43 -6.05
N LEU A 153 2.64 7.41 -4.78
CA LEU A 153 2.43 6.17 -4.04
C LEU A 153 1.42 5.23 -4.71
N PRO A 154 0.26 5.70 -5.21
CA PRO A 154 -0.68 4.83 -5.90
C PRO A 154 -0.10 4.18 -7.17
N LEU A 155 0.81 4.87 -7.86
CA LEU A 155 1.46 4.32 -9.06
C LEU A 155 2.55 3.32 -8.71
N LEU A 156 3.22 3.48 -7.56
CA LEU A 156 4.19 2.50 -7.06
C LEU A 156 3.52 1.25 -6.51
N GLU A 157 2.35 1.40 -5.92
CA GLU A 157 1.58 0.31 -5.32
C GLU A 157 0.69 -0.41 -6.36
N ASN A 158 0.28 0.30 -7.41
CA ASN A 158 -0.43 -0.28 -8.56
C ASN A 158 0.51 -1.00 -9.55
N ASP A 159 1.82 -0.89 -9.38
CA ASP A 159 2.79 -1.71 -10.11
C ASP A 159 2.86 -3.10 -9.44
N THR A 160 1.77 -3.84 -9.65
CA THR A 160 1.46 -5.14 -9.04
C THR A 160 2.38 -6.27 -9.49
N THR A 161 3.48 -5.96 -10.18
CA THR A 161 4.42 -6.95 -10.68
C THR A 161 5.48 -7.38 -9.66
N ASP A 162 5.63 -6.65 -8.51
CA ASP A 162 6.71 -6.93 -7.56
C ASP A 162 6.32 -6.87 -6.07
N ILE A 163 5.06 -7.11 -5.72
CA ILE A 163 4.83 -7.67 -4.39
C ILE A 163 5.26 -9.13 -4.51
N ASP A 164 6.36 -9.48 -3.88
CA ASP A 164 6.78 -10.88 -3.80
C ASP A 164 5.75 -11.66 -2.98
N TYR A 165 4.74 -12.14 -3.71
CA TYR A 165 3.66 -12.95 -3.14
C TYR A 165 4.11 -14.38 -2.77
N THR A 166 5.40 -14.69 -2.94
CA THR A 166 5.98 -15.97 -2.52
C THR A 166 5.96 -16.12 -1.00
N ASP A 167 5.85 -15.02 -0.25
CA ASP A 167 5.76 -15.01 1.23
C ASP A 167 4.35 -15.26 1.80
N ILE A 168 3.33 -15.48 0.95
CA ILE A 168 2.05 -15.93 1.48
C ILE A 168 2.19 -17.40 1.83
N ASP A 169 2.26 -17.69 3.12
CA ASP A 169 2.37 -19.06 3.61
C ASP A 169 1.19 -19.90 3.11
N ALA A 170 1.49 -21.02 2.44
CA ALA A 170 0.48 -21.99 2.01
C ALA A 170 -0.43 -22.42 3.17
N ALA A 171 0.07 -22.38 4.41
CA ALA A 171 -0.70 -22.64 5.62
C ALA A 171 -1.76 -21.55 5.90
N GLU A 172 -1.50 -20.29 5.57
CA GLU A 172 -2.50 -19.21 5.68
C GLU A 172 -3.65 -19.42 4.70
N ILE A 173 -3.34 -19.76 3.45
CA ILE A 173 -4.35 -20.05 2.43
C ILE A 173 -5.17 -21.27 2.84
N GLU A 174 -4.53 -22.32 3.31
CA GLU A 174 -5.22 -23.52 3.74
C GLU A 174 -6.11 -23.29 4.97
N LYS A 175 -5.71 -22.39 5.87
CA LYS A 175 -6.54 -21.94 7.00
C LYS A 175 -7.79 -21.21 6.52
N ALA A 176 -7.66 -20.31 5.54
CA ALA A 176 -8.80 -19.64 4.91
C ALA A 176 -9.73 -20.64 4.21
N ASN A 177 -9.18 -21.59 3.46
CA ASN A 177 -9.92 -22.66 2.78
C ASN A 177 -10.73 -23.54 3.74
N LYS A 178 -10.18 -23.88 4.90
CA LYS A 178 -10.90 -24.64 5.93
C LYS A 178 -12.10 -23.86 6.47
N SER A 179 -11.99 -22.54 6.60
CA SER A 179 -13.10 -21.70 7.06
C SER A 179 -14.24 -21.65 6.05
N SER A 180 -13.95 -21.60 4.75
CA SER A 180 -14.98 -21.57 3.71
C SER A 180 -15.87 -22.81 3.72
N ARG A 181 -15.34 -23.96 4.15
CA ARG A 181 -16.09 -25.23 4.25
C ARG A 181 -17.18 -25.25 5.31
N SER A 182 -17.17 -24.31 6.25
CA SER A 182 -18.16 -24.22 7.35
C SER A 182 -19.27 -23.21 7.08
N SER A 183 -19.29 -22.51 5.95
CA SER A 183 -20.33 -21.55 5.60
C SER A 183 -21.68 -22.23 5.38
N GLY A 184 -22.67 -21.90 6.21
CA GLY A 184 -23.99 -22.53 6.19
C GLY A 184 -24.95 -21.99 5.12
N ALA A 185 -24.76 -20.76 4.65
CA ALA A 185 -25.64 -20.13 3.67
C ALA A 185 -25.07 -20.28 2.25
N VAL A 186 -25.78 -20.96 1.38
CA VAL A 186 -25.37 -21.21 -0.01
C VAL A 186 -26.50 -20.86 -0.99
N GLY A 187 -26.13 -20.61 -2.24
CA GLY A 187 -27.05 -20.34 -3.33
C GLY A 187 -27.52 -18.87 -3.39
N PRO A 188 -28.56 -18.59 -4.18
CA PRO A 188 -28.99 -17.22 -4.50
C PRO A 188 -29.54 -16.44 -3.29
N ASN A 189 -29.92 -17.15 -2.23
CA ASN A 189 -30.39 -16.52 -0.99
C ASN A 189 -29.25 -16.13 -0.04
N ALA A 190 -28.03 -16.57 -0.29
CA ALA A 190 -26.87 -16.11 0.47
C ALA A 190 -26.63 -14.62 0.21
N VAL A 191 -26.09 -13.92 1.21
CA VAL A 191 -26.05 -12.44 1.21
C VAL A 191 -25.31 -11.85 0.01
N THR A 192 -24.18 -12.43 -0.39
CA THR A 192 -23.38 -11.90 -1.51
C THR A 192 -23.98 -12.24 -2.87
N PRO A 193 -24.37 -13.48 -3.20
CA PRO A 193 -25.12 -13.77 -4.42
C PRO A 193 -26.40 -12.94 -4.56
N ARG A 194 -27.17 -12.74 -3.48
CA ARG A 194 -28.33 -11.87 -3.50
C ARG A 194 -27.97 -10.41 -3.82
N ALA A 195 -26.84 -9.92 -3.34
CA ALA A 195 -26.36 -8.60 -3.68
C ALA A 195 -25.96 -8.49 -5.16
N VAL A 196 -25.37 -9.53 -5.74
CA VAL A 196 -25.08 -9.61 -7.18
C VAL A 196 -26.36 -9.52 -7.99
N LEU A 197 -27.40 -10.31 -7.65
CA LEU A 197 -28.68 -10.28 -8.34
C LEU A 197 -29.34 -8.89 -8.24
N HIS A 198 -29.37 -8.31 -7.05
CA HIS A 198 -29.90 -6.97 -6.82
C HIS A 198 -29.15 -5.89 -7.61
N TYR A 199 -27.82 -5.99 -7.69
CA TYR A 199 -27.01 -5.08 -8.50
C TYR A 199 -27.37 -5.18 -9.99
N ILE A 200 -27.41 -6.39 -10.56
CA ILE A 200 -27.77 -6.63 -11.95
C ILE A 200 -29.15 -6.04 -12.26
N GLU A 201 -30.12 -6.30 -11.41
CA GLU A 201 -31.49 -5.78 -11.57
C GLU A 201 -31.52 -4.24 -11.51
N THR A 202 -30.77 -3.64 -10.57
CA THR A 202 -30.79 -2.19 -10.36
C THR A 202 -30.14 -1.41 -11.51
N VAL A 203 -29.00 -1.92 -12.04
CA VAL A 203 -28.30 -1.25 -13.14
C VAL A 203 -28.81 -1.65 -14.53
N GLY A 204 -29.64 -2.69 -14.60
CA GLY A 204 -30.20 -3.19 -15.85
C GLY A 204 -29.15 -3.83 -16.75
N GLU A 205 -28.09 -4.40 -16.18
CA GLU A 205 -27.01 -5.08 -16.91
C GLU A 205 -27.55 -6.31 -17.63
N LYS A 206 -27.28 -6.43 -18.93
CA LYS A 206 -27.71 -7.56 -19.73
C LYS A 206 -26.56 -8.54 -19.93
N ASP A 207 -26.77 -9.79 -19.53
CA ASP A 207 -25.84 -10.91 -19.73
C ASP A 207 -24.41 -10.62 -19.21
N PRO A 208 -24.22 -10.10 -17.98
CA PRO A 208 -22.90 -9.80 -17.46
C PRO A 208 -22.05 -11.07 -17.32
N THR A 209 -20.77 -10.94 -17.59
CA THR A 209 -19.77 -11.96 -17.25
C THR A 209 -19.40 -11.82 -15.77
N ILE A 210 -19.52 -12.91 -15.00
CA ILE A 210 -19.39 -12.89 -13.56
C ILE A 210 -18.29 -13.86 -13.12
N LEU A 211 -17.43 -13.42 -12.17
CA LEU A 211 -16.48 -14.28 -11.49
C LEU A 211 -16.90 -14.49 -10.02
N ASP A 212 -17.05 -15.74 -9.61
CA ASP A 212 -17.13 -16.17 -8.22
C ASP A 212 -15.70 -16.41 -7.72
N PHE A 213 -15.13 -15.39 -7.05
CA PHE A 213 -13.76 -15.40 -6.57
C PHE A 213 -13.70 -15.99 -5.15
N GLY A 214 -13.02 -17.12 -5.00
CA GLY A 214 -13.07 -17.89 -3.77
C GLY A 214 -14.38 -18.68 -3.66
N ALA A 215 -14.76 -19.37 -4.73
CA ALA A 215 -16.05 -20.07 -4.88
C ALA A 215 -16.26 -21.24 -3.90
N GLY A 216 -15.22 -21.62 -3.16
CA GLY A 216 -15.21 -22.78 -2.30
C GLY A 216 -15.12 -24.08 -3.10
N LYS A 217 -14.75 -25.17 -2.45
CA LYS A 217 -14.45 -26.46 -3.07
C LYS A 217 -15.51 -26.97 -4.06
N ASP A 218 -16.78 -26.72 -3.80
CA ASP A 218 -17.90 -27.26 -4.58
C ASP A 218 -18.58 -26.16 -5.44
N ALA A 219 -18.07 -24.93 -5.47
CA ALA A 219 -18.58 -23.78 -6.25
C ALA A 219 -20.12 -23.60 -6.17
N LYS A 220 -20.71 -23.78 -5.00
CA LYS A 220 -22.17 -23.86 -4.82
C LYS A 220 -22.92 -22.58 -5.22
N HIS A 221 -22.31 -21.40 -4.98
CA HIS A 221 -22.91 -20.13 -5.41
C HIS A 221 -22.90 -20.01 -6.92
N THR A 222 -21.78 -20.41 -7.56
CA THR A 222 -21.66 -20.43 -9.00
C THR A 222 -22.75 -21.25 -9.65
N TYR A 223 -22.95 -22.51 -9.22
CA TYR A 223 -23.98 -23.37 -9.80
C TYR A 223 -25.38 -22.80 -9.59
N ALA A 224 -25.69 -22.33 -8.40
CA ALA A 224 -26.99 -21.75 -8.13
C ALA A 224 -27.31 -20.51 -8.99
N LEU A 225 -26.30 -19.67 -9.30
CA LEU A 225 -26.48 -18.53 -10.20
C LEU A 225 -26.54 -18.95 -11.69
N ARG A 226 -25.79 -19.99 -12.07
CA ARG A 226 -25.91 -20.60 -13.43
C ARG A 226 -27.29 -21.21 -13.69
N ASP A 227 -27.87 -21.85 -12.68
CA ASP A 227 -29.25 -22.40 -12.76
C ASP A 227 -30.31 -21.29 -12.98
N MET A 228 -29.98 -20.07 -12.64
CA MET A 228 -30.79 -18.86 -12.92
C MET A 228 -30.50 -18.23 -14.31
N GLY A 229 -29.62 -18.86 -15.10
CA GLY A 229 -29.26 -18.39 -16.45
C GLY A 229 -28.11 -17.39 -16.50
N LEU A 230 -27.39 -17.16 -15.40
CA LEU A 230 -26.27 -16.22 -15.39
C LEU A 230 -24.96 -16.86 -15.87
N ASN A 231 -24.12 -16.07 -16.53
CA ASN A 231 -22.80 -16.47 -17.00
C ASN A 231 -21.76 -16.29 -15.88
N VAL A 232 -21.56 -17.32 -15.04
CA VAL A 232 -20.69 -17.28 -13.88
C VAL A 232 -19.51 -18.24 -14.05
N THR A 233 -18.31 -17.75 -13.86
CA THR A 233 -17.07 -18.52 -13.76
C THR A 233 -16.69 -18.70 -12.32
N ALA A 234 -16.31 -19.91 -11.88
CA ALA A 234 -15.81 -20.19 -10.53
C ALA A 234 -14.29 -20.24 -10.52
N HIS A 235 -13.69 -19.67 -9.49
CA HIS A 235 -12.26 -19.81 -9.19
C HIS A 235 -12.04 -19.95 -7.68
N ASP A 236 -11.05 -20.77 -7.30
CA ASP A 236 -10.59 -20.88 -5.92
C ASP A 236 -9.09 -21.23 -5.90
N PHE A 237 -8.50 -21.39 -4.74
CA PHE A 237 -7.07 -21.51 -4.54
C PHE A 237 -6.69 -22.83 -3.86
N HIS A 238 -5.49 -23.35 -4.19
CA HIS A 238 -4.89 -24.53 -3.53
C HIS A 238 -5.84 -25.72 -3.41
N SER A 239 -6.08 -26.21 -2.18
CA SER A 239 -6.86 -27.42 -1.94
C SER A 239 -8.36 -27.31 -2.28
N ASN A 240 -8.85 -26.11 -2.50
CA ASN A 240 -10.22 -25.88 -2.96
C ASN A 240 -10.32 -25.83 -4.50
N LEU A 241 -9.23 -25.52 -5.20
CA LEU A 241 -9.20 -25.50 -6.67
C LEU A 241 -9.39 -26.92 -7.21
N ARG A 242 -10.38 -27.11 -8.06
CA ARG A 242 -10.74 -28.40 -8.65
C ARG A 242 -11.14 -28.22 -10.10
N ASP A 243 -10.52 -28.95 -11.00
CA ASP A 243 -10.71 -28.83 -12.46
C ASP A 243 -12.15 -29.13 -12.90
N ASP A 244 -12.93 -29.89 -12.13
CA ASP A 244 -14.32 -30.23 -12.41
C ASP A 244 -15.32 -29.11 -12.02
N HIS A 245 -14.90 -28.14 -11.22
CA HIS A 245 -15.76 -27.06 -10.73
C HIS A 245 -15.24 -25.66 -11.11
N HIS A 246 -13.92 -25.50 -11.19
CA HIS A 246 -13.26 -24.21 -11.32
C HIS A 246 -12.56 -24.05 -12.65
N ASP A 247 -12.46 -22.80 -13.09
CA ASP A 247 -11.65 -22.43 -14.24
C ASP A 247 -10.25 -21.98 -13.76
N THR A 248 -9.23 -22.75 -14.08
CA THR A 248 -7.84 -22.47 -13.70
C THR A 248 -7.27 -21.24 -14.39
N THR A 249 -7.87 -20.80 -15.51
CA THR A 249 -7.50 -19.60 -16.27
C THR A 249 -8.40 -18.40 -15.97
N ALA A 250 -9.26 -18.51 -14.95
CA ALA A 250 -10.22 -17.45 -14.62
C ALA A 250 -9.56 -16.10 -14.34
N LEU A 251 -8.38 -16.10 -13.70
CA LEU A 251 -7.66 -14.86 -13.34
C LEU A 251 -6.99 -14.18 -14.56
N GLU A 252 -6.95 -14.84 -15.73
CA GLU A 252 -6.44 -14.27 -16.98
C GLU A 252 -7.54 -13.55 -17.79
N LYS A 253 -8.79 -13.60 -17.32
CA LYS A 253 -9.97 -13.06 -17.99
C LYS A 253 -10.47 -11.78 -17.35
N LYS A 254 -11.37 -11.07 -18.03
CA LYS A 254 -12.02 -9.84 -17.55
C LYS A 254 -13.52 -10.05 -17.39
N TYR A 255 -14.06 -9.53 -16.26
CA TYR A 255 -15.45 -9.70 -15.89
C TYR A 255 -16.13 -8.36 -15.63
N ASP A 256 -17.44 -8.32 -15.86
CA ASP A 256 -18.29 -7.18 -15.53
C ASP A 256 -18.52 -7.11 -14.01
N ILE A 257 -18.67 -8.28 -13.40
CA ILE A 257 -18.88 -8.42 -11.95
C ILE A 257 -17.90 -9.47 -11.41
N VAL A 258 -17.13 -9.12 -10.39
CA VAL A 258 -16.42 -10.07 -9.55
C VAL A 258 -17.10 -10.07 -8.18
N PHE A 259 -17.44 -11.24 -7.65
CA PHE A 259 -17.92 -11.30 -6.27
C PHE A 259 -17.13 -12.26 -5.41
N ALA A 260 -17.03 -11.94 -4.14
CA ALA A 260 -16.35 -12.76 -3.15
C ALA A 260 -17.21 -12.94 -1.91
N SER A 261 -17.64 -14.17 -1.65
CA SER A 261 -18.51 -14.50 -0.52
C SER A 261 -17.72 -15.10 0.64
N ASN A 262 -17.57 -14.35 1.74
CA ASN A 262 -16.81 -14.75 2.93
C ASN A 262 -15.31 -14.99 2.64
N VAL A 263 -14.72 -14.22 1.75
CA VAL A 263 -13.31 -14.30 1.38
C VAL A 263 -12.48 -13.26 2.13
N LEU A 264 -12.92 -11.99 2.11
CA LEU A 264 -12.16 -10.89 2.70
C LEU A 264 -11.95 -11.01 4.21
N ASN A 265 -12.90 -11.60 4.91
CA ASN A 265 -12.86 -11.75 6.37
C ASN A 265 -11.91 -12.85 6.87
N VAL A 266 -11.53 -13.79 6.00
CA VAL A 266 -10.67 -14.93 6.36
C VAL A 266 -9.23 -14.80 5.89
N GLN A 267 -8.85 -13.64 5.36
CA GLN A 267 -7.46 -13.35 5.01
C GLN A 267 -6.60 -13.34 6.27
N GLY A 268 -5.51 -14.12 6.28
CA GLY A 268 -4.66 -14.33 7.45
C GLY A 268 -3.71 -13.17 7.74
N SER A 269 -3.35 -12.39 6.71
CA SER A 269 -2.44 -11.25 6.78
C SER A 269 -2.89 -10.12 5.87
N GLU A 270 -2.34 -8.92 6.08
CA GLU A 270 -2.56 -7.79 5.19
C GLU A 270 -2.04 -8.07 3.77
N ASN A 271 -0.90 -8.75 3.65
CA ASN A 271 -0.33 -9.15 2.37
C ASN A 271 -1.30 -10.06 1.58
N MET A 272 -1.89 -11.05 2.23
CA MET A 272 -2.89 -11.92 1.63
C MET A 272 -4.15 -11.14 1.22
N PHE A 273 -4.58 -10.17 2.03
CA PHE A 273 -5.71 -9.30 1.73
C PHE A 273 -5.43 -8.43 0.51
N ARG A 274 -4.28 -7.77 0.46
CA ARG A 274 -3.86 -6.93 -0.68
C ARG A 274 -3.68 -7.76 -1.95
N LYS A 275 -3.13 -8.98 -1.87
CA LYS A 275 -3.05 -9.91 -2.99
C LYS A 275 -4.43 -10.23 -3.55
N THR A 276 -5.39 -10.55 -2.68
CA THR A 276 -6.78 -10.80 -3.07
C THR A 276 -7.36 -9.60 -3.83
N ILE A 277 -7.14 -8.37 -3.34
CA ILE A 277 -7.60 -7.14 -4.01
C ILE A 277 -6.96 -6.98 -5.38
N THR A 278 -5.65 -7.23 -5.49
CA THR A 278 -4.90 -7.13 -6.75
C THR A 278 -5.41 -8.13 -7.78
N ASP A 279 -5.63 -9.39 -7.39
CA ASP A 279 -6.18 -10.40 -8.28
C ASP A 279 -7.59 -10.02 -8.76
N VAL A 280 -8.42 -9.51 -7.85
CA VAL A 280 -9.75 -8.98 -8.21
C VAL A 280 -9.63 -7.83 -9.21
N LEU A 281 -8.77 -6.83 -8.95
CA LEU A 281 -8.56 -5.69 -9.86
C LEU A 281 -8.06 -6.13 -11.23
N SER A 282 -7.17 -7.13 -11.26
CA SER A 282 -6.63 -7.68 -12.51
C SER A 282 -7.70 -8.38 -13.35
N THR A 283 -8.78 -8.87 -12.74
CA THR A 283 -9.89 -9.56 -13.40
C THR A 283 -11.09 -8.67 -13.72
N LEU A 284 -11.18 -7.47 -13.16
CA LEU A 284 -12.26 -6.52 -13.46
C LEU A 284 -12.05 -5.83 -14.82
N LYS A 285 -13.13 -5.67 -15.59
CA LYS A 285 -13.21 -4.69 -16.69
C LYS A 285 -13.11 -3.27 -16.12
N ASP A 286 -12.89 -2.26 -16.96
CA ASP A 286 -12.74 -0.87 -16.49
C ASP A 286 -14.02 -0.32 -15.86
N SER A 287 -15.20 -0.71 -16.38
CA SER A 287 -16.51 -0.40 -15.78
C SER A 287 -17.02 -1.47 -14.82
N GLY A 288 -16.22 -2.49 -14.55
CA GLY A 288 -16.61 -3.63 -13.72
C GLY A 288 -16.70 -3.27 -12.23
N VAL A 289 -17.44 -4.08 -11.48
CA VAL A 289 -17.61 -3.90 -10.04
C VAL A 289 -17.19 -5.13 -9.25
N PHE A 290 -16.67 -4.90 -8.07
CA PHE A 290 -16.39 -5.92 -7.08
C PHE A 290 -17.46 -5.91 -5.98
N ILE A 291 -18.08 -7.06 -5.71
CA ILE A 291 -19.12 -7.20 -4.68
C ILE A 291 -18.62 -8.18 -3.63
N ALA A 292 -18.47 -7.73 -2.39
CA ALA A 292 -17.98 -8.59 -1.32
C ALA A 292 -18.67 -8.30 0.01
N ASN A 293 -18.80 -9.34 0.83
CA ASN A 293 -19.25 -9.19 2.21
C ASN A 293 -18.08 -9.27 3.18
N PHE A 294 -18.27 -8.67 4.36
CA PHE A 294 -17.37 -8.79 5.50
C PHE A 294 -18.15 -9.18 6.74
N PRO A 295 -18.46 -10.47 6.93
CA PRO A 295 -19.28 -10.96 8.05
C PRO A 295 -18.60 -10.71 9.40
N ALA A 296 -19.39 -10.71 10.48
CA ALA A 296 -18.89 -10.46 11.83
C ALA A 296 -17.95 -11.57 12.35
N SER A 297 -18.07 -12.79 11.82
CA SER A 297 -17.25 -13.94 12.20
C SER A 297 -17.27 -15.01 11.09
N PRO A 298 -16.16 -15.75 10.88
CA PRO A 298 -14.84 -15.52 11.46
C PRO A 298 -14.16 -14.28 10.87
N ARG A 299 -13.18 -13.72 11.58
CA ARG A 299 -12.29 -12.66 11.12
C ARG A 299 -10.87 -12.98 11.56
N TYR A 300 -9.91 -12.95 10.62
CA TYR A 300 -8.55 -13.38 10.93
C TYR A 300 -7.60 -12.22 11.12
N HIS A 301 -7.26 -11.48 10.07
CA HIS A 301 -6.37 -10.33 10.20
C HIS A 301 -7.13 -9.09 10.67
N PHE A 302 -8.04 -8.58 9.83
CA PHE A 302 -8.85 -7.42 10.21
C PHE A 302 -10.00 -7.84 11.12
N GLN A 303 -10.07 -7.24 12.30
CA GLN A 303 -11.09 -7.57 13.30
C GLN A 303 -12.41 -6.79 13.09
N THR A 304 -12.36 -5.73 12.29
CA THR A 304 -13.52 -4.88 12.02
C THR A 304 -13.68 -4.62 10.51
N ALA A 305 -14.91 -4.35 10.08
CA ALA A 305 -15.19 -3.92 8.72
C ALA A 305 -14.59 -2.52 8.42
N ILE A 306 -14.40 -1.71 9.46
CA ILE A 306 -13.79 -0.38 9.34
C ILE A 306 -12.32 -0.51 8.92
N GLU A 307 -11.54 -1.37 9.60
CA GLU A 307 -10.13 -1.62 9.26
C GLU A 307 -9.97 -2.13 7.83
N ALA A 308 -10.76 -3.14 7.44
CA ALA A 308 -10.73 -3.68 6.09
C ALA A 308 -11.11 -2.63 5.04
N LYS A 309 -12.11 -1.78 5.33
CA LYS A 309 -12.54 -0.71 4.44
C LYS A 309 -11.47 0.36 4.22
N GLU A 310 -10.65 0.68 5.23
CA GLU A 310 -9.57 1.66 5.07
C GLU A 310 -8.57 1.20 3.99
N ILE A 311 -8.24 -0.08 3.94
CA ILE A 311 -7.39 -0.63 2.88
C ILE A 311 -8.12 -0.66 1.53
N LEU A 312 -9.39 -1.04 1.50
CA LEU A 312 -10.17 -1.11 0.25
C LEU A 312 -10.33 0.26 -0.42
N LYS A 313 -10.38 1.35 0.34
CA LYS A 313 -10.47 2.73 -0.19
C LYS A 313 -9.25 3.14 -1.02
N ASP A 314 -8.11 2.50 -0.83
CA ASP A 314 -6.92 2.77 -1.64
C ASP A 314 -7.10 2.30 -3.10
N TYR A 315 -8.07 1.42 -3.34
CA TYR A 315 -8.28 0.75 -4.63
C TYR A 315 -9.66 1.01 -5.26
N PHE A 316 -10.66 1.32 -4.43
CA PHE A 316 -12.06 1.35 -4.86
C PHE A 316 -12.85 2.54 -4.30
N ASP A 317 -13.80 3.02 -5.12
CA ASP A 317 -14.96 3.75 -4.64
C ASP A 317 -15.95 2.74 -4.04
N ILE A 318 -16.30 2.91 -2.75
CA ILE A 318 -17.03 1.91 -1.97
C ILE A 318 -18.43 2.40 -1.63
N ASN A 319 -19.45 1.63 -2.03
CA ASN A 319 -20.84 1.80 -1.63
C ASN A 319 -21.30 0.59 -0.83
N ILE A 320 -22.21 0.81 0.12
CA ILE A 320 -22.85 -0.26 0.89
C ILE A 320 -24.17 -0.63 0.24
N ILE A 321 -24.35 -1.91 -0.08
CA ILE A 321 -25.61 -2.42 -0.61
C ILE A 321 -26.47 -3.05 0.48
N TYR A 322 -25.85 -3.70 1.46
CA TYR A 322 -26.51 -4.27 2.64
C TYR A 322 -25.69 -4.06 3.90
N GLY A 323 -26.37 -3.95 5.04
CA GLY A 323 -25.75 -3.80 6.35
C GLY A 323 -25.17 -2.42 6.60
N THR A 324 -24.23 -2.33 7.52
CA THR A 324 -23.50 -1.11 7.89
C THR A 324 -22.01 -1.43 8.09
N ASP A 325 -21.15 -0.42 8.05
CA ASP A 325 -19.73 -0.54 8.33
C ASP A 325 -19.25 0.48 9.40
N THR A 326 -20.18 0.92 10.25
CA THR A 326 -19.96 2.01 11.23
C THR A 326 -19.60 1.53 12.63
N SER A 327 -19.68 0.24 12.92
CA SER A 327 -19.38 -0.35 14.22
C SER A 327 -18.48 -1.58 14.13
N LYS A 328 -17.89 -1.96 15.25
CA LYS A 328 -17.01 -3.16 15.33
C LYS A 328 -17.72 -4.46 14.96
N THR A 329 -19.03 -4.54 15.16
CA THR A 329 -19.85 -5.73 14.88
C THR A 329 -20.54 -5.67 13.53
N SER A 330 -20.31 -4.62 12.75
CA SER A 330 -20.92 -4.44 11.43
C SER A 330 -20.57 -5.57 10.47
N SER A 331 -21.54 -5.97 9.65
CA SER A 331 -21.38 -6.99 8.61
C SER A 331 -21.87 -6.45 7.28
N PRO A 332 -21.09 -5.54 6.64
CA PRO A 332 -21.48 -4.92 5.39
C PRO A 332 -21.40 -5.89 4.22
N VAL A 333 -22.15 -5.55 3.16
CA VAL A 333 -21.89 -5.98 1.79
C VAL A 333 -21.61 -4.73 0.99
N TRP A 334 -20.43 -4.68 0.40
CA TRP A 334 -19.95 -3.58 -0.40
C TRP A 334 -20.13 -3.85 -1.91
N VAL A 335 -20.45 -2.80 -2.65
CA VAL A 335 -20.29 -2.70 -4.10
C VAL A 335 -19.18 -1.69 -4.36
N MET A 336 -18.16 -2.12 -5.04
CA MET A 336 -16.90 -1.39 -5.19
C MET A 336 -16.59 -1.23 -6.66
N SER A 337 -16.37 0.00 -7.14
CA SER A 337 -15.87 0.29 -8.48
C SER A 337 -14.43 0.74 -8.41
N LYS A 338 -13.65 0.46 -9.47
CA LYS A 338 -12.27 0.96 -9.55
C LYS A 338 -12.24 2.47 -9.35
N LEU A 339 -11.26 2.96 -8.58
CA LEU A 339 -11.01 4.39 -8.53
C LEU A 339 -10.79 4.88 -9.96
N LYS A 340 -11.60 5.85 -10.40
CA LYS A 340 -11.33 6.53 -11.66
C LYS A 340 -10.00 7.22 -11.48
N SER A 341 -9.00 6.86 -12.28
CA SER A 341 -7.84 7.71 -12.46
C SER A 341 -8.41 9.10 -12.74
N GLN A 342 -8.08 10.10 -11.93
CA GLN A 342 -8.50 11.46 -12.18
C GLN A 342 -7.86 11.86 -13.52
N SER A 343 -8.57 11.62 -14.63
CA SER A 343 -8.26 12.29 -15.88
C SER A 343 -8.45 13.77 -15.58
N LYS A 344 -7.36 14.47 -15.43
CA LYS A 344 -7.39 15.93 -15.36
C LYS A 344 -7.81 16.43 -16.74
N ASP A 345 -9.10 16.59 -16.95
CA ASP A 345 -9.62 17.52 -17.95
C ASP A 345 -9.29 18.97 -17.49
N TYR A 346 -8.04 19.35 -17.68
CA TYR A 346 -7.63 20.75 -17.66
C TYR A 346 -7.56 21.24 -19.10
N TRP A 347 -8.72 21.48 -19.74
CA TRP A 347 -8.89 22.45 -20.83
C TRP A 347 -10.37 22.89 -20.81
N GLY A 348 -10.63 23.99 -20.12
CA GLY A 348 -11.82 24.77 -20.16
C GLY A 348 -11.44 26.21 -19.92
#